data_7f922a8b71bfc2c7401ef47d7304818c
#
_entry.id   7f922a8b71bfc2c7401ef47d7304818c
#
_cell.length_a   1.000
_cell.length_b   1.000
_cell.length_c   1.000
_cell.angle_alpha   90.00
_cell.angle_beta   90.00
_cell.angle_gamma   90.00
#
_symmetry.space_group_name_H-M   'P 1'
#
loop_
_entity.id
_entity.type
_entity.pdbx_description
1 polymer ?
#
loop_
_entity_poly.entity_id
_entity_poly.type
_entity_poly.pdbx_seq_one_letter_code
_entity_poly.pdbx_strand_id
1 'polypeptide(L)'
;MLVPNQYYQVRWHYKNKEYYENKGYKFTKFGDFFKVKAEDLYAETHQEVEVQCDICGKIMRRSFRLYLKEHDAEFGDTCMKCDKEKKIRTNKKKFGTEWALQTEDSKQKQKETCLERFGVEYVSQDKDFRNRVIQTCIDKYGVDNISKVPEIREKATNSFYTNGTCPTSRPQIELNEILKNLYGNSELNYPCGKYSLDSMIVVNGQKIDVEYDGIYWHNLKKDKDQKRNEYVLSQGYKILRFVSHKELPSIDTLQKCIDVLVTTSETLMIIDIM
;
A
#
# COMPACT_ATOMS: atom_id res chain seq x y z
N MET A 1 5.42 -25.48 13.23
CA MET A 1 5.67 -26.77 13.96
C MET A 1 7.09 -26.81 14.52
N LEU A 2 7.28 -27.30 15.75
CA LEU A 2 8.63 -27.50 16.31
C LEU A 2 9.40 -28.49 15.43
N VAL A 3 10.63 -28.13 15.02
CA VAL A 3 11.45 -29.06 14.20
C VAL A 3 11.82 -30.28 15.05
N PRO A 4 11.61 -31.51 14.57
CA PRO A 4 11.87 -32.71 15.35
C PRO A 4 13.37 -32.93 15.61
N ASN A 5 13.69 -33.77 16.62
CA ASN A 5 15.04 -34.21 16.95
C ASN A 5 16.03 -33.11 17.38
N GLN A 6 15.54 -32.01 17.92
CA GLN A 6 16.37 -30.99 18.56
C GLN A 6 16.68 -31.36 20.00
N TYR A 7 17.93 -31.18 20.41
CA TYR A 7 18.39 -31.44 21.76
C TYR A 7 19.21 -30.25 22.29
N TYR A 8 19.00 -29.94 23.57
CA TYR A 8 19.62 -28.78 24.23
C TYR A 8 20.30 -29.18 25.51
N GLN A 9 21.37 -28.50 25.87
CA GLN A 9 22.05 -28.65 27.15
C GLN A 9 21.33 -27.77 28.16
N VAL A 10 20.74 -28.39 29.17
CA VAL A 10 20.06 -27.71 30.27
C VAL A 10 20.80 -27.97 31.56
N ARG A 11 20.88 -26.96 32.41
CA ARG A 11 21.56 -27.05 33.70
C ARG A 11 20.55 -27.43 34.79
N TRP A 12 20.89 -28.41 35.62
CA TRP A 12 20.07 -28.76 36.79
C TRP A 12 19.99 -27.61 37.79
N HIS A 13 18.76 -27.22 38.15
CA HIS A 13 18.42 -26.18 39.07
C HIS A 13 17.27 -26.62 39.98
N TYR A 14 17.18 -26.09 41.23
CA TYR A 14 16.13 -26.53 42.16
C TYR A 14 14.71 -26.28 41.57
N LYS A 15 14.49 -25.28 40.75
CA LYS A 15 13.19 -24.99 40.14
C LYS A 15 12.79 -25.97 39.03
N ASN A 16 13.73 -26.63 38.39
CA ASN A 16 13.46 -27.48 37.24
C ASN A 16 13.69 -28.98 37.51
N LYS A 17 14.20 -29.34 38.71
CA LYS A 17 14.51 -30.72 39.08
C LYS A 17 13.29 -31.61 38.98
N GLU A 18 12.25 -31.33 39.74
CA GLU A 18 11.02 -32.10 39.79
C GLU A 18 10.37 -32.23 38.40
N TYR A 19 10.34 -31.13 37.63
CA TYR A 19 9.80 -31.15 36.27
C TYR A 19 10.50 -32.14 35.36
N TYR A 20 11.86 -32.15 35.35
CA TYR A 20 12.61 -33.04 34.48
C TYR A 20 12.65 -34.47 35.01
N GLU A 21 12.66 -34.70 36.31
CA GLU A 21 12.51 -36.05 36.89
C GLU A 21 11.16 -36.68 36.51
N ASN A 22 10.07 -35.92 36.55
CA ASN A 22 8.75 -36.34 36.09
C ASN A 22 8.67 -36.64 34.60
N LYS A 23 9.56 -36.04 33.80
CA LYS A 23 9.76 -36.32 32.38
C LYS A 23 10.70 -37.52 32.11
N GLY A 24 11.23 -38.13 33.15
CA GLY A 24 12.09 -39.34 33.08
C GLY A 24 13.56 -39.04 32.93
N TYR A 25 14.00 -37.79 33.13
CA TYR A 25 15.43 -37.43 33.14
C TYR A 25 16.02 -37.75 34.52
N LYS A 26 17.20 -38.41 34.52
CA LYS A 26 17.87 -38.82 35.77
C LYS A 26 18.68 -37.66 36.35
N PHE A 27 18.33 -37.25 37.56
CA PHE A 27 19.08 -36.21 38.29
C PHE A 27 20.48 -36.67 38.65
N THR A 28 21.45 -35.80 38.49
CA THR A 28 22.86 -36.02 38.89
C THR A 28 23.24 -35.12 40.05
N LYS A 29 23.49 -33.84 39.79
CA LYS A 29 23.86 -32.83 40.78
C LYS A 29 23.40 -31.46 40.29
N PHE A 30 23.02 -30.59 41.21
CA PHE A 30 22.75 -29.19 40.87
C PHE A 30 23.97 -28.52 40.23
N GLY A 31 23.76 -27.90 39.12
CA GLY A 31 24.79 -27.25 38.32
C GLY A 31 25.32 -28.08 37.17
N ASP A 32 25.13 -29.39 37.16
CA ASP A 32 25.48 -30.25 36.03
C ASP A 32 24.59 -30.00 34.82
N PHE A 33 25.16 -30.23 33.63
CA PHE A 33 24.41 -30.16 32.39
C PHE A 33 23.92 -31.53 31.96
N PHE A 34 22.73 -31.57 31.40
CA PHE A 34 22.17 -32.78 30.82
C PHE A 34 21.43 -32.45 29.52
N LYS A 35 21.30 -33.45 28.65
CA LYS A 35 20.71 -33.30 27.33
C LYS A 35 19.20 -33.48 27.38
N VAL A 36 18.44 -32.49 26.92
CA VAL A 36 16.96 -32.47 26.94
C VAL A 36 16.45 -32.33 25.51
N LYS A 37 15.37 -33.04 25.18
CA LYS A 37 14.64 -32.83 23.94
C LYS A 37 13.95 -31.47 23.92
N ALA A 38 13.82 -30.84 22.76
CA ALA A 38 13.12 -29.57 22.63
C ALA A 38 11.68 -29.60 23.19
N GLU A 39 10.98 -30.71 22.96
CA GLU A 39 9.60 -30.93 23.38
C GLU A 39 9.45 -31.00 24.91
N ASP A 40 10.51 -31.36 25.62
CA ASP A 40 10.56 -31.55 27.07
C ASP A 40 11.15 -30.30 27.77
N LEU A 41 11.47 -29.25 27.06
CA LEU A 41 11.99 -28.04 27.67
C LEU A 41 10.98 -27.44 28.67
N TYR A 42 11.52 -26.91 29.78
CA TYR A 42 10.70 -26.22 30.77
C TYR A 42 10.03 -24.97 30.16
N ALA A 43 8.72 -24.82 30.38
CA ALA A 43 7.90 -23.82 29.69
C ALA A 43 8.39 -22.37 29.79
N GLU A 44 8.99 -22.01 30.95
CA GLU A 44 9.50 -20.66 31.19
C GLU A 44 10.94 -20.45 30.69
N THR A 45 11.52 -21.43 29.97
CA THR A 45 12.89 -21.29 29.45
C THR A 45 12.97 -20.31 28.27
N HIS A 46 14.04 -19.54 28.23
CA HIS A 46 14.41 -18.70 27.11
C HIS A 46 15.30 -19.41 26.07
N GLN A 47 15.48 -20.75 26.18
CA GLN A 47 16.21 -21.53 25.21
C GLN A 47 15.60 -21.31 23.82
N GLU A 48 16.44 -20.93 22.86
CA GLU A 48 16.02 -20.81 21.46
C GLU A 48 15.84 -22.20 20.85
N VAL A 49 14.69 -22.40 20.18
CA VAL A 49 14.33 -23.61 19.46
C VAL A 49 14.07 -23.30 17.99
N GLU A 50 14.28 -24.28 17.14
CA GLU A 50 13.95 -24.17 15.72
C GLU A 50 12.49 -24.57 15.47
N VAL A 51 11.77 -23.68 14.80
CA VAL A 51 10.35 -23.85 14.47
C VAL A 51 10.18 -23.69 12.96
N GLN A 52 9.51 -24.65 12.34
CA GLN A 52 9.20 -24.60 10.93
C GLN A 52 7.85 -23.89 10.72
N CYS A 53 7.81 -22.97 9.74
CA CYS A 53 6.59 -22.34 9.30
C CYS A 53 5.70 -23.34 8.55
N ASP A 54 4.47 -23.51 9.00
CA ASP A 54 3.54 -24.50 8.42
C ASP A 54 2.95 -24.05 7.07
N ILE A 55 3.15 -22.78 6.68
CA ILE A 55 2.71 -22.25 5.39
C ILE A 55 3.81 -22.35 4.31
N CYS A 56 5.03 -21.90 4.62
CA CYS A 56 6.09 -21.81 3.62
C CYS A 56 7.32 -22.70 3.90
N GLY A 57 7.31 -23.52 4.96
CA GLY A 57 8.40 -24.42 5.32
C GLY A 57 9.65 -23.74 5.90
N LYS A 58 9.71 -22.41 5.97
CA LYS A 58 10.89 -21.69 6.47
C LYS A 58 11.14 -22.02 7.93
N ILE A 59 12.41 -22.40 8.26
CA ILE A 59 12.86 -22.55 9.64
C ILE A 59 13.20 -21.19 10.23
N MET A 60 12.74 -20.97 11.48
CA MET A 60 12.98 -19.77 12.27
C MET A 60 13.36 -20.15 13.71
N ARG A 61 14.10 -19.27 14.39
CA ARG A 61 14.46 -19.46 15.81
C ARG A 61 13.56 -18.60 16.69
N ARG A 62 13.06 -19.19 17.77
CA ARG A 62 12.25 -18.52 18.78
C ARG A 62 12.61 -19.06 20.16
N SER A 63 12.47 -18.25 21.21
CA SER A 63 12.55 -18.81 22.57
C SER A 63 11.40 -19.78 22.79
N PHE A 64 11.64 -20.88 23.48
CA PHE A 64 10.63 -21.94 23.73
C PHE A 64 9.40 -21.39 24.44
N ARG A 65 9.58 -20.49 25.41
CA ARG A 65 8.49 -19.78 26.07
C ARG A 65 7.60 -19.03 25.08
N LEU A 66 8.20 -18.30 24.12
CA LEU A 66 7.45 -17.56 23.10
C LEU A 66 6.76 -18.52 22.13
N TYR A 67 7.45 -19.59 21.74
CA TYR A 67 6.87 -20.65 20.93
C TYR A 67 5.60 -21.21 21.56
N LEU A 68 5.63 -21.62 22.84
CA LEU A 68 4.46 -22.14 23.54
C LEU A 68 3.30 -21.13 23.64
N LYS A 69 3.60 -19.85 23.79
CA LYS A 69 2.59 -18.78 23.85
C LYS A 69 1.92 -18.53 22.50
N GLU A 70 2.68 -18.61 21.41
CA GLU A 70 2.21 -18.28 20.07
C GLU A 70 1.78 -19.49 19.25
N HIS A 71 2.16 -20.70 19.73
CA HIS A 71 1.77 -21.95 19.09
C HIS A 71 0.26 -22.11 19.07
N ASP A 72 -0.28 -22.37 17.90
CA ASP A 72 -1.70 -22.62 17.69
C ASP A 72 -1.86 -23.98 17.01
N ALA A 73 -2.43 -24.94 17.72
CA ALA A 73 -2.60 -26.31 17.23
C ALA A 73 -3.49 -26.39 15.98
N GLU A 74 -4.38 -25.39 15.78
CA GLU A 74 -5.29 -25.37 14.65
C GLU A 74 -4.75 -24.60 13.44
N PHE A 75 -4.14 -23.42 13.69
CA PHE A 75 -3.68 -22.53 12.63
C PHE A 75 -2.16 -22.60 12.40
N GLY A 76 -1.45 -23.42 13.17
CA GLY A 76 -0.03 -23.72 13.03
C GLY A 76 0.90 -22.58 13.44
N ASP A 77 2.20 -22.81 13.21
CA ASP A 77 3.27 -21.85 13.44
C ASP A 77 3.62 -21.11 12.14
N THR A 78 3.77 -19.79 12.20
CA THR A 78 4.03 -18.99 11.00
C THR A 78 5.25 -18.08 11.16
N CYS A 79 5.99 -17.87 10.07
CA CYS A 79 7.01 -16.83 10.00
C CYS A 79 6.35 -15.45 9.80
N MET A 80 7.11 -14.37 10.01
CA MET A 80 6.60 -12.99 9.88
C MET A 80 5.94 -12.72 8.52
N LYS A 81 6.42 -13.32 7.42
CA LYS A 81 5.83 -13.15 6.08
C LYS A 81 4.44 -13.82 5.97
N CYS A 82 4.27 -14.96 6.62
CA CYS A 82 3.04 -15.76 6.57
C CYS A 82 2.04 -15.44 7.70
N ASP A 83 2.44 -14.61 8.67
CA ASP A 83 1.59 -14.25 9.81
C ASP A 83 0.28 -13.56 9.40
N LYS A 84 0.34 -12.73 8.35
CA LYS A 84 -0.87 -12.10 7.79
C LYS A 84 -1.89 -13.14 7.31
N GLU A 85 -1.44 -14.19 6.63
CA GLU A 85 -2.31 -15.26 6.14
C GLU A 85 -2.93 -16.04 7.29
N LYS A 86 -2.15 -16.37 8.33
CA LYS A 86 -2.66 -17.00 9.56
C LYS A 86 -3.76 -16.14 10.20
N LYS A 87 -3.51 -14.81 10.35
CA LYS A 87 -4.50 -13.88 10.91
C LYS A 87 -5.79 -13.84 10.10
N ILE A 88 -5.70 -13.80 8.77
CA ILE A 88 -6.87 -13.83 7.89
C ILE A 88 -7.66 -15.12 8.08
N ARG A 89 -7.01 -16.29 8.09
CA ARG A 89 -7.66 -17.59 8.31
C ARG A 89 -8.36 -17.64 9.66
N THR A 90 -7.69 -17.20 10.73
CA THR A 90 -8.24 -17.12 12.08
C THR A 90 -9.46 -16.20 12.15
N ASN A 91 -9.36 -15.01 11.54
CA ASN A 91 -10.46 -14.05 11.53
C ASN A 91 -11.66 -14.56 10.72
N LYS A 92 -11.43 -15.16 9.55
CA LYS A 92 -12.51 -15.77 8.75
C LYS A 92 -13.26 -16.83 9.54
N LYS A 93 -12.55 -17.66 10.32
CA LYS A 93 -13.19 -18.68 11.16
C LYS A 93 -13.96 -18.07 12.35
N LYS A 94 -13.37 -17.11 13.04
CA LYS A 94 -13.97 -16.50 14.25
C LYS A 94 -15.08 -15.51 13.95
N PHE A 95 -14.95 -14.73 12.87
CA PHE A 95 -15.77 -13.56 12.61
C PHE A 95 -16.44 -13.57 11.22
N GLY A 96 -16.14 -14.56 10.36
CA GLY A 96 -16.63 -14.62 8.99
C GLY A 96 -16.01 -13.58 8.03
N THR A 97 -15.07 -12.76 8.50
CA THR A 97 -14.42 -11.68 7.75
C THR A 97 -12.90 -11.79 7.81
N GLU A 98 -12.18 -11.14 6.88
CA GLU A 98 -10.70 -11.16 6.89
C GLU A 98 -10.11 -10.37 8.06
N TRP A 99 -10.82 -9.32 8.49
CA TRP A 99 -10.39 -8.43 9.57
C TRP A 99 -11.53 -8.25 10.57
N ALA A 100 -11.26 -8.37 11.86
CA ALA A 100 -12.25 -8.23 12.92
C ALA A 100 -13.02 -6.90 12.87
N LEU A 101 -12.36 -5.82 12.42
CA LEU A 101 -12.99 -4.50 12.26
C LEU A 101 -14.01 -4.42 11.10
N GLN A 102 -14.07 -5.43 10.23
CA GLN A 102 -15.06 -5.48 9.13
C GLN A 102 -16.43 -6.01 9.58
N THR A 103 -16.53 -6.59 10.77
CA THR A 103 -17.82 -7.07 11.30
C THR A 103 -18.75 -5.90 11.58
N GLU A 104 -20.05 -6.12 11.37
CA GLU A 104 -21.06 -5.06 11.65
C GLU A 104 -21.09 -4.68 13.14
N ASP A 105 -20.90 -5.63 14.04
CA ASP A 105 -20.77 -5.37 15.47
C ASP A 105 -19.60 -4.42 15.80
N SER A 106 -18.43 -4.64 15.19
CA SER A 106 -17.26 -3.75 15.38
C SER A 106 -17.51 -2.35 14.82
N LYS A 107 -18.13 -2.26 13.64
CA LYS A 107 -18.49 -0.98 13.03
C LYS A 107 -19.51 -0.21 13.88
N GLN A 108 -20.51 -0.93 14.39
CA GLN A 108 -21.54 -0.34 15.24
C GLN A 108 -20.94 0.17 16.56
N LYS A 109 -20.12 -0.62 17.24
CA LYS A 109 -19.41 -0.19 18.46
C LYS A 109 -18.50 1.03 18.22
N GLN A 110 -17.85 1.10 17.05
CA GLN A 110 -17.05 2.27 16.68
C GLN A 110 -17.91 3.52 16.53
N LYS A 111 -19.08 3.41 15.85
CA LYS A 111 -20.04 4.52 15.73
C LYS A 111 -20.57 4.98 17.09
N GLU A 112 -20.98 4.04 17.93
CA GLU A 112 -21.48 4.34 19.28
C GLU A 112 -20.42 5.06 20.12
N THR A 113 -19.17 4.60 20.08
CA THR A 113 -18.06 5.27 20.77
C THR A 113 -17.81 6.68 20.21
N CYS A 114 -17.95 6.88 18.90
CA CYS A 114 -17.81 8.20 18.28
C CYS A 114 -18.96 9.13 18.66
N LEU A 115 -20.20 8.64 18.67
CA LEU A 115 -21.38 9.40 19.12
C LEU A 115 -21.25 9.80 20.58
N GLU A 116 -20.85 8.90 21.46
CA GLU A 116 -20.64 9.17 22.88
C GLU A 116 -19.57 10.23 23.14
N ARG A 117 -18.44 10.15 22.43
CA ARG A 117 -17.28 11.03 22.66
C ARG A 117 -17.32 12.35 21.91
N PHE A 118 -17.88 12.37 20.72
CA PHE A 118 -17.80 13.51 19.78
C PHE A 118 -19.17 13.98 19.28
N GLY A 119 -20.25 13.28 19.64
CA GLY A 119 -21.61 13.65 19.17
C GLY A 119 -21.85 13.40 17.67
N VAL A 120 -20.96 12.66 16.99
CA VAL A 120 -21.02 12.36 15.55
C VAL A 120 -20.71 10.88 15.29
N GLU A 121 -21.22 10.30 14.21
CA GLU A 121 -20.97 8.89 13.87
C GLU A 121 -19.48 8.60 13.51
N TYR A 122 -18.81 9.59 12.94
CA TYR A 122 -17.40 9.47 12.52
C TYR A 122 -16.62 10.70 12.98
N VAL A 123 -15.45 10.49 13.55
CA VAL A 123 -14.57 11.55 14.05
C VAL A 123 -14.28 12.63 12.98
N SER A 124 -14.22 12.22 11.69
CA SER A 124 -14.03 13.15 10.58
C SER A 124 -15.18 14.16 10.37
N GLN A 125 -16.35 13.94 10.98
CA GLN A 125 -17.48 14.86 10.94
C GLN A 125 -17.40 15.92 12.05
N ASP A 126 -16.62 15.67 13.10
CA ASP A 126 -16.41 16.63 14.19
C ASP A 126 -15.61 17.84 13.69
N LYS A 127 -16.16 19.06 13.93
CA LYS A 127 -15.55 20.31 13.46
C LYS A 127 -14.25 20.63 14.19
N ASP A 128 -14.20 20.37 15.48
CA ASP A 128 -13.01 20.68 16.29
C ASP A 128 -11.86 19.75 15.96
N PHE A 129 -12.16 18.48 15.69
CA PHE A 129 -11.16 17.53 15.17
C PHE A 129 -10.60 17.99 13.82
N ARG A 130 -11.47 18.37 12.88
CA ARG A 130 -11.02 18.87 11.56
C ARG A 130 -10.19 20.14 11.69
N ASN A 131 -10.59 21.09 12.53
CA ASN A 131 -9.85 22.32 12.77
C ASN A 131 -8.45 22.04 13.35
N ARG A 132 -8.33 21.10 14.30
CA ARG A 132 -7.02 20.67 14.85
C ARG A 132 -6.13 20.04 13.77
N VAL A 133 -6.67 19.22 12.88
CA VAL A 133 -5.92 18.63 11.76
C VAL A 133 -5.43 19.72 10.81
N ILE A 134 -6.31 20.67 10.44
CA ILE A 134 -5.96 21.83 9.60
C ILE A 134 -4.85 22.66 10.28
N GLN A 135 -5.01 23.01 11.56
CA GLN A 135 -4.00 23.78 12.28
C GLN A 135 -2.66 23.07 12.35
N THR A 136 -2.66 21.73 12.58
CA THR A 136 -1.42 20.93 12.55
C THR A 136 -0.75 20.97 11.17
N CYS A 137 -1.52 20.98 10.09
CA CYS A 137 -0.98 21.11 8.73
C CYS A 137 -0.39 22.51 8.50
N ILE A 138 -1.08 23.56 8.96
CA ILE A 138 -0.59 24.95 8.86
C ILE A 138 0.71 25.09 9.64
N ASP A 139 0.78 24.61 10.88
CA ASP A 139 1.94 24.73 11.77
C ASP A 139 3.19 24.01 11.20
N LYS A 140 2.97 22.83 10.56
CA LYS A 140 4.07 22.01 10.04
C LYS A 140 4.49 22.36 8.60
N TYR A 141 3.54 22.74 7.76
CA TYR A 141 3.74 22.83 6.32
C TYR A 141 3.32 24.17 5.72
N GLY A 142 2.76 25.09 6.51
CA GLY A 142 2.25 26.39 6.04
C GLY A 142 0.99 26.31 5.18
N VAL A 143 0.32 25.15 5.13
CA VAL A 143 -0.88 24.91 4.30
C VAL A 143 -1.95 24.15 5.10
N ASP A 144 -3.20 24.37 4.74
CA ASP A 144 -4.37 23.75 5.41
C ASP A 144 -4.54 22.25 5.11
N ASN A 145 -3.86 21.75 4.10
CA ASN A 145 -3.91 20.33 3.71
C ASN A 145 -2.57 19.88 3.16
N ILE A 146 -2.08 18.75 3.67
CA ILE A 146 -0.78 18.17 3.30
C ILE A 146 -0.65 17.89 1.79
N SER A 147 -1.75 17.62 1.08
CA SER A 147 -1.74 17.40 -0.38
C SER A 147 -1.43 18.67 -1.19
N LYS A 148 -1.39 19.85 -0.55
CA LYS A 148 -0.98 21.12 -1.19
C LYS A 148 0.53 21.35 -1.16
N VAL A 149 1.26 20.54 -0.36
CA VAL A 149 2.74 20.58 -0.31
C VAL A 149 3.30 19.93 -1.58
N PRO A 150 4.07 20.67 -2.42
CA PRO A 150 4.53 20.18 -3.73
C PRO A 150 5.31 18.88 -3.65
N GLU A 151 6.25 18.77 -2.72
CA GLU A 151 7.13 17.60 -2.56
C GLU A 151 6.34 16.35 -2.11
N ILE A 152 5.33 16.51 -1.28
CA ILE A 152 4.46 15.41 -0.85
C ILE A 152 3.56 14.98 -2.01
N ARG A 153 3.05 15.94 -2.77
CA ARG A 153 2.24 15.67 -3.95
C ARG A 153 3.03 14.90 -5.01
N GLU A 154 4.26 15.34 -5.27
CA GLU A 154 5.16 14.65 -6.20
C GLU A 154 5.46 13.21 -5.78
N LYS A 155 5.79 12.99 -4.50
CA LYS A 155 5.98 11.63 -3.96
C LYS A 155 4.74 10.77 -4.13
N ALA A 156 3.56 11.32 -3.91
CA ALA A 156 2.30 10.60 -4.10
C ALA A 156 2.08 10.25 -5.59
N THR A 157 2.31 11.18 -6.51
CA THR A 157 2.18 10.96 -7.95
C THR A 157 3.13 9.86 -8.42
N ASN A 158 4.40 9.90 -8.02
CA ASN A 158 5.38 8.86 -8.33
C ASN A 158 4.98 7.49 -7.77
N SER A 159 4.45 7.45 -6.54
CA SER A 159 3.98 6.22 -5.91
C SER A 159 2.77 5.64 -6.65
N PHE A 160 1.81 6.45 -7.06
CA PHE A 160 0.66 6.00 -7.86
C PHE A 160 1.09 5.41 -9.20
N TYR A 161 2.01 6.06 -9.88
CA TYR A 161 2.57 5.56 -11.14
C TYR A 161 3.30 4.23 -10.94
N THR A 162 4.25 4.16 -9.99
CA THR A 162 5.05 2.96 -9.73
C THR A 162 4.21 1.75 -9.32
N ASN A 163 3.13 1.99 -8.56
CA ASN A 163 2.24 0.92 -8.08
C ASN A 163 1.08 0.61 -9.05
N GLY A 164 0.95 1.36 -10.15
CA GLY A 164 -0.16 1.20 -11.08
C GLY A 164 -1.55 1.48 -10.48
N THR A 165 -1.61 2.35 -9.45
CA THR A 165 -2.86 2.63 -8.70
C THR A 165 -3.42 4.02 -8.97
N CYS A 166 -2.94 4.71 -10.01
CA CYS A 166 -3.46 6.01 -10.42
C CYS A 166 -4.93 5.89 -10.86
N PRO A 167 -5.84 6.71 -10.33
CA PRO A 167 -7.21 6.76 -10.83
C PRO A 167 -7.21 7.17 -12.30
N THR A 168 -7.73 6.32 -13.16
CA THR A 168 -7.70 6.51 -14.63
C THR A 168 -9.08 6.26 -15.21
N SER A 169 -9.53 7.11 -16.10
CA SER A 169 -10.80 6.93 -16.80
C SER A 169 -10.64 5.95 -17.95
N ARG A 170 -11.76 5.32 -18.37
CA ARG A 170 -11.77 4.40 -19.49
C ARG A 170 -11.30 5.07 -20.81
N PRO A 171 -11.75 6.30 -21.17
CA PRO A 171 -11.24 6.98 -22.37
C PRO A 171 -9.73 7.24 -22.34
N GLN A 172 -9.14 7.56 -21.19
CA GLN A 172 -7.69 7.72 -21.06
C GLN A 172 -6.94 6.42 -21.35
N ILE A 173 -7.45 5.28 -20.85
CA ILE A 173 -6.85 3.97 -21.12
C ILE A 173 -6.92 3.66 -22.64
N GLU A 174 -8.10 3.81 -23.25
CA GLU A 174 -8.30 3.56 -24.68
C GLU A 174 -7.44 4.47 -25.56
N LEU A 175 -7.33 5.77 -25.24
CA LEU A 175 -6.46 6.70 -25.94
C LEU A 175 -4.98 6.31 -25.83
N ASN A 176 -4.54 5.92 -24.62
CA ASN A 176 -3.16 5.48 -24.41
C ASN A 176 -2.84 4.19 -25.21
N GLU A 177 -3.78 3.25 -25.35
CA GLU A 177 -3.61 2.06 -26.18
C GLU A 177 -3.48 2.43 -27.67
N ILE A 178 -4.30 3.37 -28.17
CA ILE A 178 -4.17 3.89 -29.53
C ILE A 178 -2.79 4.51 -29.75
N LEU A 179 -2.36 5.37 -28.85
CA LEU A 179 -1.04 6.02 -28.91
C LEU A 179 0.11 5.01 -28.87
N LYS A 180 -0.02 3.98 -28.04
CA LYS A 180 0.97 2.90 -27.92
C LYS A 180 1.08 2.09 -29.23
N ASN A 181 -0.05 1.83 -29.87
CA ASN A 181 -0.07 1.15 -31.18
C ASN A 181 0.53 1.99 -32.30
N LEU A 182 0.33 3.31 -32.27
CA LEU A 182 0.85 4.23 -33.29
C LEU A 182 2.33 4.58 -33.14
N TYR A 183 2.80 4.80 -31.90
CA TYR A 183 4.13 5.33 -31.63
C TYR A 183 5.03 4.38 -30.82
N GLY A 184 4.50 3.29 -30.27
CA GLY A 184 5.26 2.24 -29.60
C GLY A 184 5.75 2.58 -28.18
N ASN A 185 5.58 3.83 -27.72
CA ASN A 185 6.22 4.30 -26.48
C ASN A 185 5.28 5.12 -25.57
N SER A 186 3.97 4.87 -25.60
CA SER A 186 3.02 5.60 -24.76
C SER A 186 3.02 5.08 -23.32
N GLU A 187 3.10 6.00 -22.36
CA GLU A 187 3.07 5.73 -20.92
C GLU A 187 1.88 6.43 -20.25
N LEU A 188 1.00 5.63 -19.67
CA LEU A 188 -0.22 6.07 -18.99
C LEU A 188 0.12 6.63 -17.60
N ASN A 189 -0.54 7.74 -17.22
CA ASN A 189 -0.38 8.39 -15.91
C ASN A 189 1.07 8.77 -15.56
N TYR A 190 1.84 9.18 -16.54
CA TYR A 190 3.26 9.50 -16.38
C TYR A 190 3.47 10.66 -15.40
N PRO A 191 4.38 10.55 -14.42
CA PRO A 191 4.60 11.59 -13.43
C PRO A 191 5.39 12.76 -14.00
N CYS A 192 4.87 13.97 -13.80
CA CYS A 192 5.55 15.23 -14.10
C CYS A 192 5.47 16.13 -12.86
N GLY A 193 6.46 16.03 -11.97
CA GLY A 193 6.44 16.67 -10.67
C GLY A 193 5.19 16.30 -9.86
N LYS A 194 4.44 17.30 -9.43
CA LYS A 194 3.19 17.11 -8.68
C LYS A 194 1.97 16.71 -9.53
N TYR A 195 2.13 16.64 -10.84
CA TYR A 195 1.06 16.30 -11.78
C TYR A 195 1.26 14.91 -12.37
N SER A 196 0.15 14.31 -12.79
CA SER A 196 0.12 13.09 -13.59
C SER A 196 -0.33 13.47 -14.99
N LEU A 197 0.41 13.04 -16.01
CA LEU A 197 0.07 13.21 -17.42
C LEU A 197 -0.80 12.03 -17.84
N ASP A 198 -1.89 12.29 -18.58
CA ASP A 198 -2.80 11.20 -18.96
C ASP A 198 -2.09 10.16 -19.84
N SER A 199 -1.41 10.62 -20.89
CA SER A 199 -0.58 9.76 -21.73
C SER A 199 0.67 10.53 -22.20
N MET A 200 1.84 10.02 -21.90
CA MET A 200 3.12 10.60 -22.32
C MET A 200 3.69 9.80 -23.49
N ILE A 201 4.01 10.48 -24.59
CA ILE A 201 4.71 9.90 -25.75
C ILE A 201 5.96 10.67 -26.09
N VAL A 202 6.89 10.01 -26.80
CA VAL A 202 8.08 10.68 -27.38
C VAL A 202 8.06 10.47 -28.89
N VAL A 203 7.99 11.57 -29.65
CA VAL A 203 8.01 11.58 -31.11
C VAL A 203 9.12 12.50 -31.60
N ASN A 204 10.05 11.99 -32.40
CA ASN A 204 11.23 12.73 -32.91
C ASN A 204 12.02 13.43 -31.78
N GLY A 205 12.14 12.79 -30.59
CA GLY A 205 12.83 13.35 -29.44
C GLY A 205 12.04 14.39 -28.64
N GLN A 206 10.83 14.73 -29.07
CA GLN A 206 9.94 15.65 -28.33
C GLN A 206 9.00 14.87 -27.42
N LYS A 207 8.88 15.29 -26.18
CA LYS A 207 7.93 14.76 -25.18
C LYS A 207 6.58 15.45 -25.34
N ILE A 208 5.54 14.69 -25.50
CA ILE A 208 4.18 15.20 -25.69
C ILE A 208 3.27 14.58 -24.61
N ASP A 209 2.59 15.44 -23.89
CA ASP A 209 1.49 15.10 -22.98
C ASP A 209 0.19 15.10 -23.77
N VAL A 210 -0.45 13.95 -23.90
CA VAL A 210 -1.74 13.81 -24.58
C VAL A 210 -2.82 13.59 -23.55
N GLU A 211 -3.70 14.58 -23.40
CA GLU A 211 -4.74 14.64 -22.38
C GLU A 211 -6.14 14.38 -22.95
N TYR A 212 -6.99 13.71 -22.19
CA TYR A 212 -8.40 13.56 -22.50
C TYR A 212 -9.27 14.17 -21.40
N ASP A 213 -9.97 15.26 -21.72
CA ASP A 213 -10.85 15.97 -20.81
C ASP A 213 -12.32 15.81 -21.14
N GLY A 214 -13.12 15.41 -20.15
CA GLY A 214 -14.57 15.50 -20.26
C GLY A 214 -15.03 16.96 -20.20
N ILE A 215 -15.88 17.38 -21.14
CA ILE A 215 -16.39 18.79 -21.24
C ILE A 215 -16.92 19.32 -19.91
N TYR A 216 -17.64 18.52 -19.15
CA TYR A 216 -18.22 18.93 -17.87
C TYR A 216 -17.14 19.40 -16.86
N TRP A 217 -16.04 18.67 -16.76
CA TRP A 217 -14.96 18.94 -15.80
C TRP A 217 -14.03 20.05 -16.26
N HIS A 218 -13.82 20.16 -17.57
CA HIS A 218 -12.97 21.21 -18.15
C HIS A 218 -13.49 22.61 -17.88
N ASN A 219 -14.79 22.84 -18.06
CA ASN A 219 -15.42 24.15 -17.82
C ASN A 219 -15.35 24.64 -16.38
N LEU A 220 -15.18 23.73 -15.41
CA LEU A 220 -15.11 24.06 -13.97
C LEU A 220 -13.71 24.36 -13.44
N LYS A 221 -12.65 24.12 -14.23
CA LYS A 221 -11.27 24.10 -13.69
C LYS A 221 -10.28 24.94 -14.48
N LYS A 222 -10.71 25.84 -15.35
CA LYS A 222 -9.84 26.60 -16.28
C LYS A 222 -8.57 27.19 -15.65
N ASP A 223 -8.65 27.83 -14.47
CA ASP A 223 -7.49 28.41 -13.79
C ASP A 223 -6.48 27.35 -13.31
N LYS A 224 -6.98 26.17 -12.93
CA LYS A 224 -6.10 25.06 -12.50
C LYS A 224 -5.42 24.39 -13.67
N ASP A 225 -6.16 24.24 -14.76
CA ASP A 225 -5.65 23.65 -16.01
C ASP A 225 -4.59 24.58 -16.64
N GLN A 226 -4.78 25.90 -16.58
CA GLN A 226 -3.78 26.86 -17.03
C GLN A 226 -2.47 26.72 -16.22
N LYS A 227 -2.52 26.72 -14.91
CA LYS A 227 -1.34 26.54 -14.03
C LYS A 227 -0.64 25.19 -14.25
N ARG A 228 -1.41 24.14 -14.53
CA ARG A 228 -0.87 22.83 -14.88
C ARG A 228 -0.15 22.88 -16.23
N ASN A 229 -0.78 23.45 -17.25
CA ASN A 229 -0.18 23.59 -18.57
C ASN A 229 1.12 24.39 -18.52
N GLU A 230 1.14 25.55 -17.84
CA GLU A 230 2.35 26.36 -17.65
C GLU A 230 3.48 25.55 -17.01
N TYR A 231 3.18 24.74 -15.99
CA TYR A 231 4.17 23.88 -15.34
C TYR A 231 4.67 22.79 -16.29
N VAL A 232 3.80 22.05 -16.97
CA VAL A 232 4.16 20.96 -17.89
C VAL A 232 5.00 21.48 -19.05
N LEU A 233 4.62 22.63 -19.63
CA LEU A 233 5.40 23.31 -20.67
C LEU A 233 6.80 23.71 -20.15
N SER A 234 6.90 24.22 -18.92
CA SER A 234 8.20 24.61 -18.31
C SER A 234 9.13 23.39 -18.11
N GLN A 235 8.60 22.17 -18.06
CA GLN A 235 9.37 20.93 -17.98
C GLN A 235 9.77 20.38 -19.37
N GLY A 236 9.53 21.15 -20.43
CA GLY A 236 9.93 20.81 -21.81
C GLY A 236 8.99 19.84 -22.53
N TYR A 237 7.78 19.66 -22.03
CA TYR A 237 6.74 18.91 -22.74
C TYR A 237 5.99 19.82 -23.71
N LYS A 238 5.43 19.25 -24.75
CA LYS A 238 4.32 19.81 -25.51
C LYS A 238 3.01 19.21 -25.05
N ILE A 239 1.88 19.89 -25.22
CA ILE A 239 0.59 19.46 -24.72
C ILE A 239 -0.41 19.37 -25.89
N LEU A 240 -1.05 18.21 -26.02
CA LEU A 240 -2.20 17.98 -26.89
C LEU A 240 -3.40 17.60 -26.04
N ARG A 241 -4.44 18.39 -26.05
CA ARG A 241 -5.62 18.18 -25.20
C ARG A 241 -6.86 17.99 -26.06
N PHE A 242 -7.54 16.89 -25.86
CA PHE A 242 -8.83 16.60 -26.46
C PHE A 242 -9.94 16.80 -25.47
N VAL A 243 -10.92 17.66 -25.82
CA VAL A 243 -12.09 17.94 -24.98
C VAL A 243 -13.30 17.31 -25.67
N SER A 244 -14.00 16.40 -24.96
CA SER A 244 -15.11 15.64 -25.54
C SER A 244 -16.16 15.24 -24.50
N HIS A 245 -17.39 14.93 -24.95
CA HIS A 245 -18.41 14.33 -24.10
C HIS A 245 -18.12 12.87 -23.75
N LYS A 246 -17.69 12.06 -24.71
CA LYS A 246 -17.36 10.63 -24.54
C LYS A 246 -16.53 10.06 -25.70
N GLU A 247 -16.39 10.79 -26.79
CA GLU A 247 -15.78 10.29 -28.01
C GLU A 247 -14.27 10.48 -27.97
N LEU A 248 -13.55 9.53 -28.54
CA LEU A 248 -12.12 9.62 -28.76
C LEU A 248 -11.81 10.27 -30.12
N PRO A 249 -10.65 10.95 -30.26
CA PRO A 249 -10.22 11.46 -31.55
C PRO A 249 -10.04 10.30 -32.56
N SER A 250 -10.36 10.55 -33.83
CA SER A 250 -9.98 9.63 -34.88
C SER A 250 -8.46 9.50 -35.00
N ILE A 251 -7.98 8.35 -35.45
CA ILE A 251 -6.52 8.12 -35.64
C ILE A 251 -5.92 9.18 -36.54
N ASP A 252 -6.62 9.56 -37.62
CA ASP A 252 -6.17 10.61 -38.55
C ASP A 252 -6.06 11.98 -37.88
N THR A 253 -7.04 12.37 -37.07
CA THR A 253 -7.01 13.62 -36.28
C THR A 253 -5.83 13.61 -35.29
N LEU A 254 -5.65 12.50 -34.58
CA LEU A 254 -4.59 12.33 -33.60
C LEU A 254 -3.20 12.48 -34.25
N GLN A 255 -2.95 11.79 -35.36
CA GLN A 255 -1.70 11.87 -36.10
C GLN A 255 -1.43 13.27 -36.62
N LYS A 256 -2.41 13.93 -37.26
CA LYS A 256 -2.28 15.32 -37.75
C LYS A 256 -1.91 16.30 -36.63
N CYS A 257 -2.58 16.22 -35.50
CA CYS A 257 -2.28 17.11 -34.36
C CYS A 257 -0.87 16.87 -33.81
N ILE A 258 -0.45 15.63 -33.68
CA ILE A 258 0.91 15.31 -33.23
C ILE A 258 1.96 15.76 -34.25
N ASP A 259 1.73 15.56 -35.55
CA ASP A 259 2.63 16.03 -36.61
C ASP A 259 2.79 17.55 -36.56
N VAL A 260 1.70 18.31 -36.38
CA VAL A 260 1.77 19.78 -36.23
C VAL A 260 2.62 20.12 -34.99
N LEU A 261 2.37 19.51 -33.84
CA LEU A 261 3.18 19.80 -32.66
C LEU A 261 4.65 19.47 -32.85
N VAL A 262 4.98 18.40 -33.55
CA VAL A 262 6.37 17.97 -33.77
C VAL A 262 7.09 18.85 -34.79
N THR A 263 6.40 19.34 -35.85
CA THR A 263 7.01 20.07 -36.95
C THR A 263 6.97 21.59 -36.81
N THR A 264 6.16 22.10 -35.86
CA THR A 264 6.01 23.57 -35.66
C THR A 264 6.52 24.03 -34.30
N SER A 265 6.51 25.34 -34.08
CA SER A 265 6.79 25.95 -32.76
C SER A 265 5.62 25.87 -31.78
N GLU A 266 4.48 25.32 -32.17
CA GLU A 266 3.33 25.13 -31.30
C GLU A 266 3.67 24.23 -30.12
N THR A 267 3.26 24.64 -28.90
CA THR A 267 3.53 23.91 -27.67
C THR A 267 2.28 23.43 -26.96
N LEU A 268 1.13 23.98 -27.30
CA LEU A 268 -0.18 23.63 -26.74
C LEU A 268 -1.24 23.62 -27.82
N MET A 269 -1.93 22.52 -27.98
CA MET A 269 -3.13 22.40 -28.83
C MET A 269 -4.30 21.89 -28.02
N ILE A 270 -5.47 22.53 -28.17
CA ILE A 270 -6.72 22.11 -27.56
C ILE A 270 -7.73 21.88 -28.67
N ILE A 271 -8.26 20.67 -28.75
CA ILE A 271 -9.16 20.22 -29.81
C ILE A 271 -10.49 19.80 -29.20
N ASP A 272 -11.57 20.46 -29.57
CA ASP A 272 -12.92 20.07 -29.21
C ASP A 272 -13.42 18.97 -30.19
N ILE A 273 -13.79 17.82 -29.63
CA ILE A 273 -14.38 16.72 -30.38
C ILE A 273 -15.90 16.78 -30.11
N MET A 274 -16.66 17.07 -31.16
CA MET A 274 -18.11 17.12 -31.11
C MET A 274 -18.73 15.74 -31.34
#